data_e379c8eadf0c3fbc2b63bf0343aad742
#
_entry.id   e379c8eadf0c3fbc2b63bf0343aad742
#
_cell.length_a   1.000
_cell.length_b   1.000
_cell.length_c   1.000
_cell.angle_alpha   90.00
_cell.angle_beta   90.00
_cell.angle_gamma   90.00
#
_symmetry.space_group_name_H-M   'P 1'
#
loop_
_entity.id
_entity.type
_entity.pdbx_description
1 polymer ?
#
loop_
_entity_poly.entity_id
_entity_poly.type
_entity_poly.pdbx_seq_one_letter_code
_entity_poly.pdbx_strand_id
1 'polypeptide(L)'
;MAAPCIWKYSRMSTNFRFNRPQELSIVAKPSLSVAVVIACKDGQEKLDLVLASLTFQSYPSRLVNVYIIDDGSSTPIVIPAISPKNTRLVKYKNSPSHWGKTSATNHVAAGLKEDVLWFIDADMVFEPHHLAHHMKWHHAGDDFAVLGWKRFVDQWEYTPATLLESLRNGGFHNLHTKSWSKELWEERVNRTQDLVNPALEGYRAFVGATFSIMNSQWRKLGGYNRELITGEDTELGWRIFTTGLRTVPERGAHSWHLGFSTVEKNKELIHRHNDPALAQFIPEMHSVRSRHNFDWKVPTYKVYVDARKMTLSGLLSRRQELLAINGTSALFTLIGPWKLLRNRYSPTADVHADLREIHSWLKGDESYTFVEIDSKVNLTIDSVIKLIQPSATPHYIFFEGTSKIDLKHLVDFQISQGHGLLGVVDKQDNRAFVIFGPALSRALNAGGNVYENISEQWGINWITDEKFLQLNSGRNSRIRRFSRFIKREGKKINSPLQLVIFFQKIGKLILRKVLRNG
;
A
#
# COMPACT_ATOMS: atom_id res chain seq x y z
N MET A 1 -12.49 45.81 -0.55
CA MET A 1 -13.18 44.74 0.19
C MET A 1 -13.62 43.69 -0.84
N ALA A 2 -12.85 42.66 -1.02
CA ALA A 2 -13.19 41.53 -1.90
C ALA A 2 -13.94 40.50 -1.05
N ALA A 3 -15.13 40.12 -1.47
CA ALA A 3 -15.98 39.15 -0.79
C ALA A 3 -15.27 37.78 -0.73
N PRO A 4 -15.40 37.04 0.38
CA PRO A 4 -14.85 35.71 0.47
C PRO A 4 -15.55 34.78 -0.53
N CYS A 5 -14.78 34.13 -1.36
CA CYS A 5 -15.25 33.16 -2.33
C CYS A 5 -15.88 31.98 -1.56
N ILE A 6 -17.19 31.98 -1.42
CA ILE A 6 -17.96 30.89 -0.82
C ILE A 6 -17.95 29.75 -1.82
N TRP A 7 -17.08 28.76 -1.57
CA TRP A 7 -17.02 27.52 -2.36
C TRP A 7 -18.33 26.74 -2.23
N LYS A 8 -19.06 26.64 -3.33
CA LYS A 8 -20.25 25.78 -3.43
C LYS A 8 -19.85 24.34 -3.22
N TYR A 9 -20.30 23.76 -2.14
CA TYR A 9 -20.17 22.34 -1.83
C TYR A 9 -20.94 21.50 -2.86
N SER A 10 -20.26 20.95 -3.85
CA SER A 10 -20.82 19.84 -4.63
C SER A 10 -20.46 18.53 -3.93
N ARG A 11 -21.46 17.74 -3.57
CA ARG A 11 -21.29 16.34 -3.23
C ARG A 11 -20.82 15.62 -4.48
N MET A 12 -19.50 15.53 -4.69
CA MET A 12 -18.97 14.64 -5.72
C MET A 12 -19.01 13.21 -5.19
N SER A 13 -19.48 12.30 -6.02
CA SER A 13 -19.68 10.90 -5.67
C SER A 13 -18.35 10.27 -5.29
N THR A 14 -18.37 9.40 -4.28
CA THR A 14 -17.25 8.66 -3.71
C THR A 14 -16.61 7.62 -4.65
N ASN A 15 -16.89 7.67 -5.97
CA ASN A 15 -16.56 6.64 -6.94
C ASN A 15 -15.20 6.79 -7.63
N PHE A 16 -14.36 7.77 -7.24
CA PHE A 16 -13.14 8.08 -8.01
C PHE A 16 -11.84 7.47 -7.49
N ARG A 17 -11.85 6.67 -6.42
CA ARG A 17 -10.63 6.28 -5.69
C ARG A 17 -9.66 5.41 -6.47
N PHE A 18 -10.14 4.63 -7.43
CA PHE A 18 -9.33 3.87 -8.38
C PHE A 18 -10.08 3.78 -9.70
N ASN A 19 -10.01 4.83 -10.51
CA ASN A 19 -10.62 4.81 -11.82
C ASN A 19 -9.97 3.71 -12.66
N ARG A 20 -10.67 2.57 -12.81
CA ARG A 20 -10.31 1.57 -13.80
C ARG A 20 -10.94 1.97 -15.11
N PRO A 21 -10.23 1.83 -16.24
CA PRO A 21 -10.91 1.77 -17.52
C PRO A 21 -11.99 0.67 -17.44
N GLN A 22 -13.22 0.99 -17.82
CA GLN A 22 -14.26 -0.03 -17.91
C GLN A 22 -13.86 -1.02 -19.00
N GLU A 23 -14.05 -2.31 -18.73
CA GLU A 23 -13.89 -3.44 -19.67
C GLU A 23 -12.80 -3.28 -20.75
N LEU A 24 -11.58 -3.67 -20.42
CA LEU A 24 -10.51 -3.75 -21.39
C LEU A 24 -10.56 -5.10 -22.12
N SER A 25 -10.54 -5.05 -23.45
CA SER A 25 -10.36 -6.23 -24.30
C SER A 25 -8.87 -6.59 -24.43
N ILE A 26 -8.59 -7.86 -24.70
CA ILE A 26 -7.25 -8.32 -25.08
C ILE A 26 -6.82 -7.59 -26.36
N VAL A 27 -5.58 -7.09 -26.37
CA VAL A 27 -5.06 -6.30 -27.47
C VAL A 27 -4.75 -7.18 -28.68
N ALA A 28 -5.36 -6.88 -29.81
CA ALA A 28 -5.20 -7.69 -31.02
C ALA A 28 -3.77 -7.60 -31.65
N LYS A 29 -3.12 -6.45 -31.52
CA LYS A 29 -1.74 -6.23 -32.01
C LYS A 29 -0.85 -5.70 -30.89
N PRO A 30 -0.41 -6.59 -29.98
CA PRO A 30 0.44 -6.18 -28.86
C PRO A 30 1.84 -5.77 -29.35
N SER A 31 2.41 -4.78 -28.64
CA SER A 31 3.72 -4.21 -28.96
C SER A 31 4.70 -4.24 -27.79
N LEU A 32 4.22 -4.33 -26.56
CA LEU A 32 5.08 -4.30 -25.37
C LEU A 32 5.82 -5.62 -25.18
N SER A 33 7.12 -5.54 -24.92
CA SER A 33 7.96 -6.69 -24.57
C SER A 33 7.79 -7.09 -23.11
N VAL A 34 7.91 -8.38 -22.82
CA VAL A 34 7.70 -8.96 -21.48
C VAL A 34 8.90 -9.80 -21.06
N ALA A 35 9.43 -9.53 -19.89
CA ALA A 35 10.32 -10.44 -19.18
C ALA A 35 9.53 -11.24 -18.15
N VAL A 36 9.45 -12.54 -18.34
CA VAL A 36 8.92 -13.48 -17.33
C VAL A 36 10.07 -13.83 -16.38
N VAL A 37 9.92 -13.55 -15.10
CA VAL A 37 10.96 -13.73 -14.08
C VAL A 37 10.54 -14.81 -13.10
N ILE A 38 11.31 -15.88 -13.01
CA ILE A 38 11.02 -17.08 -12.24
C ILE A 38 12.19 -17.41 -11.33
N ALA A 39 12.09 -17.18 -10.03
CA ALA A 39 13.07 -17.69 -9.08
C ALA A 39 12.72 -19.12 -8.69
N CYS A 40 13.68 -20.03 -8.79
CA CYS A 40 13.50 -21.44 -8.50
C CYS A 40 14.62 -21.95 -7.60
N LYS A 41 14.25 -22.76 -6.60
CA LYS A 41 15.18 -23.52 -5.78
C LYS A 41 14.62 -24.92 -5.54
N ASP A 42 15.39 -25.96 -5.93
CA ASP A 42 15.03 -27.38 -5.73
C ASP A 42 13.63 -27.76 -6.27
N GLY A 43 13.14 -27.07 -7.35
CA GLY A 43 11.78 -27.19 -7.86
C GLY A 43 11.67 -27.61 -9.33
N GLN A 44 12.61 -28.41 -9.87
CA GLN A 44 12.67 -28.77 -11.30
C GLN A 44 11.36 -29.35 -11.84
N GLU A 45 10.77 -30.34 -11.16
CA GLU A 45 9.56 -31.03 -11.64
C GLU A 45 8.38 -30.08 -11.84
N LYS A 46 8.17 -29.16 -10.90
CA LYS A 46 7.10 -28.15 -11.02
C LYS A 46 7.43 -27.10 -12.08
N LEU A 47 8.69 -26.66 -12.11
CA LEU A 47 9.18 -25.71 -13.12
C LEU A 47 8.96 -26.23 -14.54
N ASP A 48 9.12 -27.53 -14.80
CA ASP A 48 8.89 -28.13 -16.11
C ASP A 48 7.43 -27.97 -16.56
N LEU A 49 6.46 -28.10 -15.65
CA LEU A 49 5.05 -27.86 -15.93
C LEU A 49 4.76 -26.35 -16.16
N VAL A 50 5.40 -25.48 -15.38
CA VAL A 50 5.31 -24.03 -15.57
C VAL A 50 5.77 -23.64 -16.97
N LEU A 51 6.97 -24.09 -17.37
CA LEU A 51 7.55 -23.77 -18.67
C LEU A 51 6.72 -24.36 -19.82
N ALA A 52 6.18 -25.57 -19.67
CA ALA A 52 5.26 -26.15 -20.64
C ALA A 52 4.02 -25.25 -20.84
N SER A 53 3.39 -24.78 -19.75
CA SER A 53 2.23 -23.89 -19.85
C SER A 53 2.56 -22.54 -20.49
N LEU A 54 3.77 -22.03 -20.28
CA LEU A 54 4.23 -20.79 -20.90
C LEU A 54 4.44 -20.92 -22.42
N THR A 55 4.71 -22.14 -22.96
CA THR A 55 4.80 -22.34 -24.40
C THR A 55 3.47 -22.14 -25.12
N PHE A 56 2.37 -22.22 -24.40
CA PHE A 56 1.01 -22.16 -24.97
C PHE A 56 0.31 -20.82 -24.73
N GLN A 57 1.05 -19.79 -24.30
CA GLN A 57 0.49 -18.46 -24.15
C GLN A 57 0.12 -17.83 -25.49
N SER A 58 -1.05 -17.20 -25.57
CA SER A 58 -1.54 -16.51 -26.76
C SER A 58 -0.84 -15.18 -27.06
N TYR A 59 -0.11 -14.63 -26.11
CA TYR A 59 0.73 -13.44 -26.32
C TYR A 59 1.89 -13.78 -27.25
N PRO A 60 2.26 -12.93 -28.24
CA PRO A 60 3.28 -13.27 -29.24
C PRO A 60 4.64 -13.64 -28.63
N SER A 61 5.11 -14.84 -28.90
CA SER A 61 6.35 -15.39 -28.33
C SER A 61 7.59 -14.55 -28.64
N ARG A 62 7.60 -13.80 -29.76
CA ARG A 62 8.69 -12.87 -30.12
C ARG A 62 8.84 -11.70 -29.14
N LEU A 63 7.78 -11.39 -28.36
CA LEU A 63 7.75 -10.32 -27.36
C LEU A 63 8.01 -10.83 -25.95
N VAL A 64 8.21 -12.14 -25.75
CA VAL A 64 8.34 -12.77 -24.44
C VAL A 64 9.72 -13.37 -24.28
N ASN A 65 10.45 -12.95 -23.26
CA ASN A 65 11.70 -13.56 -22.79
C ASN A 65 11.46 -14.17 -21.39
N VAL A 66 11.94 -15.37 -21.16
CA VAL A 66 11.80 -16.06 -19.88
C VAL A 66 13.17 -16.15 -19.19
N TYR A 67 13.22 -15.73 -17.94
CA TYR A 67 14.42 -15.74 -17.12
C TYR A 67 14.18 -16.63 -15.90
N ILE A 68 14.77 -17.82 -15.92
CA ILE A 68 14.80 -18.73 -14.77
C ILE A 68 16.03 -18.36 -13.93
N ILE A 69 15.82 -18.15 -12.65
CA ILE A 69 16.89 -17.83 -11.70
C ILE A 69 17.05 -19.01 -10.76
N ASP A 70 18.16 -19.73 -10.91
CA ASP A 70 18.54 -20.79 -9.96
C ASP A 70 19.12 -20.13 -8.70
N ASP A 71 18.34 -20.12 -7.62
CA ASP A 71 18.67 -19.52 -6.32
C ASP A 71 19.45 -20.51 -5.42
N GLY A 72 20.41 -21.21 -6.00
CA GLY A 72 21.27 -22.14 -5.27
C GLY A 72 20.60 -23.47 -4.98
N SER A 73 20.04 -24.10 -6.00
CA SER A 73 19.48 -25.45 -5.92
C SER A 73 20.56 -26.50 -5.62
N SER A 74 20.20 -27.50 -4.84
CA SER A 74 21.08 -28.66 -4.52
C SER A 74 21.45 -29.44 -5.78
N THR A 75 20.47 -29.68 -6.65
CA THR A 75 20.66 -30.16 -8.02
C THR A 75 20.45 -28.97 -8.95
N PRO A 76 21.44 -28.57 -9.78
CA PRO A 76 21.32 -27.42 -10.67
C PRO A 76 20.09 -27.52 -11.56
N ILE A 77 19.36 -26.43 -11.67
CA ILE A 77 18.21 -26.30 -12.57
C ILE A 77 18.69 -26.41 -14.02
N VAL A 78 17.89 -27.09 -14.84
CA VAL A 78 18.11 -27.21 -16.28
C VAL A 78 16.90 -26.72 -17.07
N ILE A 79 17.12 -26.19 -18.27
CA ILE A 79 16.02 -25.80 -19.17
C ILE A 79 15.50 -27.08 -19.85
N PRO A 80 14.22 -27.48 -19.65
CA PRO A 80 13.67 -28.67 -20.26
C PRO A 80 13.41 -28.48 -21.77
N ALA A 81 13.27 -29.61 -22.47
CA ALA A 81 12.99 -29.59 -23.92
C ALA A 81 11.69 -28.88 -24.25
N ILE A 82 10.68 -28.95 -23.37
CA ILE A 82 9.42 -28.25 -23.50
C ILE A 82 9.52 -26.94 -22.72
N SER A 83 9.94 -25.88 -23.38
CA SER A 83 10.09 -24.54 -22.83
C SER A 83 9.92 -23.47 -23.91
N PRO A 84 9.57 -22.21 -23.57
CA PRO A 84 9.55 -21.11 -24.53
C PRO A 84 10.93 -20.92 -25.19
N LYS A 85 10.95 -20.59 -26.49
CA LYS A 85 12.21 -20.47 -27.27
C LYS A 85 13.21 -19.48 -26.68
N ASN A 86 12.74 -18.39 -26.08
CA ASN A 86 13.58 -17.33 -25.51
C ASN A 86 13.76 -17.52 -24.00
N THR A 87 14.01 -18.76 -23.56
CA THR A 87 14.27 -19.09 -22.15
C THR A 87 15.76 -19.03 -21.86
N ARG A 88 16.12 -18.36 -20.76
CA ARG A 88 17.48 -18.23 -20.25
C ARG A 88 17.55 -18.66 -18.81
N LEU A 89 18.60 -19.37 -18.45
CA LEU A 89 18.91 -19.75 -17.08
C LEU A 89 20.00 -18.84 -16.53
N VAL A 90 19.74 -18.21 -15.40
CA VAL A 90 20.68 -17.37 -14.66
C VAL A 90 20.97 -18.05 -13.32
N LYS A 91 22.23 -18.39 -13.08
CA LYS A 91 22.67 -18.90 -11.77
C LYS A 91 22.92 -17.72 -10.84
N TYR A 92 22.17 -17.62 -9.76
CA TYR A 92 22.38 -16.60 -8.76
C TYR A 92 23.37 -17.08 -7.69
N LYS A 93 24.44 -16.31 -7.51
CA LYS A 93 25.44 -16.63 -6.48
C LYS A 93 25.03 -16.03 -5.16
N ASN A 94 24.50 -16.84 -4.27
CA ASN A 94 24.15 -16.45 -2.92
C ASN A 94 25.38 -16.00 -2.10
N SER A 95 25.17 -15.04 -1.21
CA SER A 95 26.14 -14.60 -0.22
C SER A 95 25.45 -14.49 1.14
N PRO A 96 26.19 -14.42 2.27
CA PRO A 96 25.58 -14.33 3.60
C PRO A 96 24.58 -13.17 3.78
N SER A 97 24.75 -12.08 3.05
CA SER A 97 23.89 -10.89 3.10
C SER A 97 22.89 -10.79 1.93
N HIS A 98 23.04 -11.62 0.90
CA HIS A 98 22.23 -11.54 -0.33
C HIS A 98 21.89 -12.95 -0.81
N TRP A 99 20.74 -13.46 -0.41
CA TRP A 99 20.23 -14.79 -0.76
C TRP A 99 18.69 -14.78 -0.80
N GLY A 100 18.14 -15.86 -1.37
CA GLY A 100 16.71 -16.07 -1.44
C GLY A 100 16.04 -15.34 -2.61
N LYS A 101 14.77 -15.65 -2.83
CA LYS A 101 13.93 -15.18 -3.93
C LYS A 101 14.03 -13.65 -4.16
N THR A 102 13.94 -12.86 -3.10
CA THR A 102 13.99 -11.39 -3.14
C THR A 102 15.27 -10.86 -3.76
N SER A 103 16.41 -11.34 -3.25
CA SER A 103 17.74 -10.92 -3.71
C SER A 103 18.03 -11.38 -5.12
N ALA A 104 17.73 -12.64 -5.44
CA ALA A 104 17.90 -13.24 -6.74
C ALA A 104 17.06 -12.52 -7.81
N THR A 105 15.78 -12.28 -7.53
CA THR A 105 14.85 -11.57 -8.41
C THR A 105 15.30 -10.13 -8.67
N ASN A 106 15.64 -9.38 -7.63
CA ASN A 106 16.11 -8.00 -7.77
C ASN A 106 17.39 -7.90 -8.62
N HIS A 107 18.31 -8.86 -8.43
CA HIS A 107 19.57 -8.89 -9.17
C HIS A 107 19.32 -9.02 -10.69
N VAL A 108 18.47 -9.96 -11.08
CA VAL A 108 18.15 -10.19 -12.50
C VAL A 108 17.31 -9.06 -13.06
N ALA A 109 16.25 -8.65 -12.36
CA ALA A 109 15.33 -7.60 -12.81
C ALA A 109 16.03 -6.26 -13.04
N ALA A 110 17.09 -5.94 -12.31
CA ALA A 110 17.87 -4.72 -12.49
C ALA A 110 18.51 -4.59 -13.90
N GLY A 111 18.84 -5.73 -14.53
CA GLY A 111 19.46 -5.79 -15.85
C GLY A 111 18.49 -5.87 -17.03
N LEU A 112 17.21 -6.13 -16.77
CA LEU A 112 16.21 -6.36 -17.81
C LEU A 112 15.82 -5.07 -18.53
N LYS A 113 15.52 -5.17 -19.82
CA LYS A 113 15.19 -4.02 -20.69
C LYS A 113 13.79 -4.09 -21.27
N GLU A 114 13.09 -5.20 -21.06
CA GLU A 114 11.72 -5.38 -21.47
C GLU A 114 10.79 -4.32 -20.84
N ASP A 115 9.71 -4.00 -21.52
CA ASP A 115 8.76 -2.96 -21.08
C ASP A 115 8.03 -3.35 -19.81
N VAL A 116 7.66 -4.64 -19.70
CA VAL A 116 6.89 -5.21 -18.59
C VAL A 116 7.66 -6.35 -17.95
N LEU A 117 7.68 -6.38 -16.63
CA LEU A 117 8.16 -7.50 -15.84
C LEU A 117 6.95 -8.29 -15.34
N TRP A 118 6.92 -9.59 -15.63
CA TRP A 118 5.94 -10.52 -15.11
C TRP A 118 6.62 -11.51 -14.18
N PHE A 119 6.38 -11.36 -12.88
CA PHE A 119 6.93 -12.22 -11.84
C PHE A 119 5.98 -13.38 -11.58
N ILE A 120 6.52 -14.59 -11.54
CA ILE A 120 5.76 -15.81 -11.29
C ILE A 120 6.53 -16.76 -10.36
N ASP A 121 5.80 -17.53 -9.56
CA ASP A 121 6.41 -18.60 -8.76
C ASP A 121 6.68 -19.84 -9.64
N ALA A 122 7.69 -20.62 -9.26
CA ALA A 122 8.15 -21.80 -10.02
C ALA A 122 7.20 -23.01 -9.93
N ASP A 123 6.01 -22.83 -9.38
CA ASP A 123 4.96 -23.83 -9.24
C ASP A 123 3.57 -23.32 -9.68
N MET A 124 3.57 -22.36 -10.62
CA MET A 124 2.36 -21.79 -11.22
C MET A 124 2.13 -22.29 -12.64
N VAL A 125 0.97 -22.83 -12.93
CA VAL A 125 0.55 -23.22 -14.29
C VAL A 125 -0.52 -22.29 -14.80
N PHE A 126 -0.42 -21.87 -16.05
CA PHE A 126 -1.19 -20.74 -16.61
C PHE A 126 -2.14 -21.17 -17.72
N GLU A 127 -3.35 -20.56 -17.74
CA GLU A 127 -4.22 -20.61 -18.89
C GLU A 127 -3.61 -19.93 -20.14
N PRO A 128 -4.02 -20.32 -21.35
CA PRO A 128 -3.45 -19.82 -22.59
C PRO A 128 -3.50 -18.30 -22.76
N HIS A 129 -4.51 -17.64 -22.18
CA HIS A 129 -4.70 -16.19 -22.30
C HIS A 129 -4.21 -15.40 -21.07
N HIS A 130 -3.60 -16.06 -20.09
CA HIS A 130 -3.20 -15.43 -18.83
C HIS A 130 -2.35 -14.19 -19.05
N LEU A 131 -1.25 -14.31 -19.82
CA LEU A 131 -0.37 -13.18 -20.11
C LEU A 131 -1.09 -12.08 -20.92
N ALA A 132 -1.92 -12.45 -21.88
CA ALA A 132 -2.66 -11.47 -22.67
C ALA A 132 -3.64 -10.64 -21.80
N HIS A 133 -4.23 -11.26 -20.78
CA HIS A 133 -5.06 -10.58 -19.78
C HIS A 133 -4.25 -9.60 -18.92
N HIS A 134 -3.04 -9.92 -18.53
CA HIS A 134 -2.15 -8.97 -17.87
C HIS A 134 -1.82 -7.79 -18.78
N MET A 135 -1.45 -8.10 -20.02
CA MET A 135 -0.92 -7.11 -20.95
C MET A 135 -1.95 -6.10 -21.46
N LYS A 136 -3.26 -6.42 -21.45
CA LYS A 136 -4.29 -5.43 -21.80
C LYS A 136 -4.27 -4.19 -20.90
N TRP A 137 -3.90 -4.35 -19.62
CA TRP A 137 -3.77 -3.26 -18.66
C TRP A 137 -2.54 -2.40 -18.94
N HIS A 138 -1.40 -3.03 -19.23
CA HIS A 138 -0.16 -2.30 -19.53
C HIS A 138 -0.21 -1.55 -20.87
N HIS A 139 -1.01 -2.00 -21.82
CA HIS A 139 -1.28 -1.22 -23.04
C HIS A 139 -2.25 -0.05 -22.79
N ALA A 140 -3.04 -0.10 -21.73
CA ALA A 140 -3.97 0.99 -21.36
C ALA A 140 -3.32 2.07 -20.47
N GLY A 141 -2.20 1.76 -19.81
CA GLY A 141 -1.48 2.70 -18.95
C GLY A 141 -0.27 2.09 -18.27
N ASP A 142 0.58 2.93 -17.73
CA ASP A 142 1.85 2.54 -17.12
C ASP A 142 1.80 2.47 -15.59
N ASP A 143 0.68 2.82 -14.97
CA ASP A 143 0.49 2.91 -13.52
C ASP A 143 -0.22 1.70 -12.91
N PHE A 144 -0.25 0.56 -13.62
CA PHE A 144 -0.86 -0.67 -13.16
C PHE A 144 0.14 -1.68 -12.60
N ALA A 145 -0.23 -2.32 -11.48
CA ALA A 145 0.31 -3.58 -11.02
C ALA A 145 -0.80 -4.62 -11.12
N VAL A 146 -0.67 -5.57 -12.04
CA VAL A 146 -1.73 -6.53 -12.39
C VAL A 146 -1.48 -7.84 -11.68
N LEU A 147 -2.47 -8.33 -10.93
CA LEU A 147 -2.45 -9.62 -10.25
C LEU A 147 -3.19 -10.66 -11.10
N GLY A 148 -2.59 -11.82 -11.32
CA GLY A 148 -3.27 -12.95 -11.91
C GLY A 148 -4.21 -13.63 -10.90
N TRP A 149 -5.22 -14.32 -11.42
CA TRP A 149 -6.19 -15.06 -10.62
C TRP A 149 -5.71 -16.48 -10.40
N LYS A 150 -5.17 -16.76 -9.20
CA LYS A 150 -4.61 -18.06 -8.85
C LYS A 150 -5.57 -18.88 -8.00
N ARG A 151 -5.48 -20.21 -8.12
CA ARG A 151 -6.10 -21.18 -7.23
C ARG A 151 -5.13 -22.28 -6.86
N PHE A 152 -5.20 -22.75 -5.63
CA PHE A 152 -4.39 -23.89 -5.21
C PHE A 152 -5.01 -25.21 -5.68
N VAL A 153 -4.15 -26.15 -6.09
CA VAL A 153 -4.50 -27.52 -6.44
C VAL A 153 -3.61 -28.49 -5.69
N ASP A 154 -4.15 -29.65 -5.29
CA ASP A 154 -3.45 -30.59 -4.40
C ASP A 154 -2.31 -31.33 -5.09
N GLN A 155 -2.62 -32.09 -6.10
CA GLN A 155 -1.66 -32.88 -6.87
C GLN A 155 -2.06 -32.91 -8.34
N TRP A 156 -1.05 -32.87 -9.20
CA TRP A 156 -1.20 -33.04 -10.62
C TRP A 156 -0.34 -34.16 -11.13
N GLU A 157 -0.97 -35.15 -11.77
CA GLU A 157 -0.30 -36.26 -12.41
C GLU A 157 0.07 -35.95 -13.88
N TYR A 158 0.14 -34.68 -14.24
CA TYR A 158 0.53 -34.26 -15.59
C TYR A 158 2.04 -34.28 -15.75
N THR A 159 2.49 -34.84 -16.87
CA THR A 159 3.82 -34.54 -17.42
C THR A 159 3.74 -33.26 -18.26
N PRO A 160 4.84 -32.59 -18.58
CA PRO A 160 4.84 -31.45 -19.49
C PRO A 160 4.16 -31.75 -20.84
N ALA A 161 4.33 -32.96 -21.39
CA ALA A 161 3.72 -33.36 -22.66
C ALA A 161 2.18 -33.52 -22.55
N THR A 162 1.70 -34.25 -21.53
CA THR A 162 0.26 -34.44 -21.33
C THR A 162 -0.45 -33.15 -20.92
N LEU A 163 0.22 -32.25 -20.20
CA LEU A 163 -0.29 -30.92 -19.91
C LEU A 163 -0.51 -30.11 -21.21
N LEU A 164 0.48 -30.09 -22.11
CA LEU A 164 0.35 -29.40 -23.41
C LEU A 164 -0.77 -29.98 -24.26
N GLU A 165 -0.92 -31.30 -24.28
CA GLU A 165 -2.02 -31.94 -24.98
C GLU A 165 -3.38 -31.51 -24.42
N SER A 166 -3.52 -31.50 -23.09
CA SER A 166 -4.71 -31.01 -22.41
C SER A 166 -5.01 -29.54 -22.76
N LEU A 167 -4.01 -28.68 -22.74
CA LEU A 167 -4.15 -27.26 -23.10
C LEU A 167 -4.62 -27.08 -24.57
N ARG A 168 -4.06 -27.86 -25.51
CA ARG A 168 -4.46 -27.82 -26.94
C ARG A 168 -5.90 -28.26 -27.16
N ASN A 169 -6.37 -29.23 -26.40
CA ASN A 169 -7.71 -29.79 -26.51
C ASN A 169 -8.77 -28.99 -25.72
N GLY A 170 -8.43 -27.80 -25.21
CA GLY A 170 -9.34 -26.99 -24.41
C GLY A 170 -9.71 -27.61 -23.06
N GLY A 171 -9.00 -28.66 -22.64
CA GLY A 171 -9.24 -29.39 -21.38
C GLY A 171 -8.83 -28.67 -20.11
N PHE A 172 -8.39 -27.42 -20.22
CA PHE A 172 -7.89 -26.63 -19.09
C PHE A 172 -8.90 -26.44 -17.96
N HIS A 173 -10.19 -26.30 -18.31
CA HIS A 173 -11.27 -26.21 -17.32
C HIS A 173 -11.51 -27.53 -16.56
N ASN A 174 -11.07 -28.64 -17.09
CA ASN A 174 -11.18 -29.96 -16.47
C ASN A 174 -9.99 -30.31 -15.57
N LEU A 175 -8.96 -29.46 -15.52
CA LEU A 175 -7.79 -29.63 -14.65
C LEU A 175 -8.09 -29.40 -13.16
N HIS A 176 -9.34 -29.11 -12.84
CA HIS A 176 -9.80 -28.88 -11.49
C HIS A 176 -9.97 -30.18 -10.72
N THR A 177 -9.04 -30.45 -9.86
CA THR A 177 -9.31 -31.32 -8.73
C THR A 177 -9.26 -30.46 -7.47
N LYS A 178 -10.40 -30.27 -6.85
CA LYS A 178 -10.59 -29.62 -5.53
C LYS A 178 -9.81 -28.32 -5.35
N SER A 179 -10.36 -27.22 -5.82
CA SER A 179 -9.93 -25.90 -5.35
C SER A 179 -10.24 -25.77 -3.88
N TRP A 180 -9.26 -25.34 -3.11
CA TRP A 180 -9.42 -25.07 -1.68
C TRP A 180 -10.42 -23.97 -1.44
N SER A 181 -11.11 -24.09 -0.32
CA SER A 181 -12.06 -23.11 0.14
C SER A 181 -11.41 -21.73 0.32
N LYS A 182 -12.10 -20.70 -0.17
CA LYS A 182 -11.97 -19.26 0.11
C LYS A 182 -10.57 -18.80 0.51
N GLU A 183 -9.78 -18.43 -0.45
CA GLU A 183 -8.51 -17.76 -0.18
C GLU A 183 -8.75 -16.36 0.41
N LEU A 184 -7.94 -16.01 1.43
CA LEU A 184 -8.05 -14.71 2.11
C LEU A 184 -7.87 -13.52 1.16
N TRP A 185 -7.03 -13.64 0.14
CA TRP A 185 -6.81 -12.59 -0.83
C TRP A 185 -8.04 -12.40 -1.73
N GLU A 186 -8.71 -13.47 -2.18
CA GLU A 186 -9.97 -13.39 -2.94
C GLU A 186 -11.07 -12.71 -2.11
N GLU A 187 -11.18 -13.05 -0.82
CA GLU A 187 -12.15 -12.40 0.06
C GLU A 187 -11.89 -10.90 0.18
N ARG A 188 -10.63 -10.47 0.25
CA ARG A 188 -10.26 -9.05 0.27
C ARG A 188 -10.60 -8.36 -1.05
N VAL A 189 -10.26 -8.99 -2.18
CA VAL A 189 -10.60 -8.49 -3.51
C VAL A 189 -12.11 -8.31 -3.65
N ASN A 190 -12.90 -9.31 -3.28
CA ASN A 190 -14.36 -9.25 -3.35
C ASN A 190 -14.94 -8.16 -2.45
N ARG A 191 -14.45 -8.04 -1.21
CA ARG A 191 -14.90 -7.04 -0.24
C ARG A 191 -14.59 -5.61 -0.67
N THR A 192 -13.52 -5.42 -1.41
CA THR A 192 -13.07 -4.11 -1.92
C THR A 192 -13.54 -3.82 -3.34
N GLN A 193 -14.47 -4.60 -3.87
CA GLN A 193 -14.97 -4.47 -5.25
C GLN A 193 -13.82 -4.47 -6.26
N ASP A 194 -13.04 -5.53 -6.26
CA ASP A 194 -11.85 -5.68 -7.10
C ASP A 194 -10.81 -4.58 -6.90
N LEU A 195 -10.59 -4.17 -5.66
CA LEU A 195 -9.70 -3.09 -5.27
C LEU A 195 -10.05 -1.71 -5.87
N VAL A 196 -11.27 -1.52 -6.39
CA VAL A 196 -11.77 -0.20 -6.78
C VAL A 196 -11.92 0.70 -5.56
N ASN A 197 -12.23 0.11 -4.41
CA ASN A 197 -12.32 0.81 -3.13
C ASN A 197 -11.46 0.12 -2.07
N PRO A 198 -10.12 0.16 -2.19
CA PRO A 198 -9.21 -0.71 -1.44
C PRO A 198 -9.18 -0.38 0.06
N ALA A 199 -9.62 0.80 0.48
CA ALA A 199 -9.36 1.32 1.81
C ALA A 199 -7.86 1.15 2.16
N LEU A 200 -7.48 1.27 3.44
CA LEU A 200 -6.10 1.04 3.88
C LEU A 200 -5.71 -0.46 3.95
N GLU A 201 -6.63 -1.37 3.66
CA GLU A 201 -6.38 -2.83 3.72
C GLU A 201 -6.09 -3.45 2.34
N GLY A 202 -6.30 -2.70 1.25
CA GLY A 202 -6.23 -3.24 -0.12
C GLY A 202 -4.86 -3.82 -0.48
N TYR A 203 -3.78 -3.28 0.08
CA TYR A 203 -2.43 -3.79 -0.15
C TYR A 203 -2.25 -5.27 0.25
N ARG A 204 -3.04 -5.76 1.22
CA ARG A 204 -2.99 -7.16 1.66
C ARG A 204 -3.59 -8.15 0.67
N ALA A 205 -4.22 -7.67 -0.39
CA ALA A 205 -4.65 -8.50 -1.50
C ALA A 205 -3.52 -8.73 -2.52
N PHE A 206 -2.41 -8.00 -2.40
CA PHE A 206 -1.25 -8.20 -3.25
C PHE A 206 -0.57 -9.51 -2.89
N VAL A 207 -0.46 -10.41 -3.87
CA VAL A 207 0.19 -11.73 -3.75
C VAL A 207 1.21 -11.91 -4.86
N GLY A 208 2.41 -12.35 -4.49
CA GLY A 208 3.56 -12.41 -5.37
C GLY A 208 3.59 -13.61 -6.33
N ALA A 209 2.59 -14.51 -6.27
CA ALA A 209 2.61 -15.75 -7.03
C ALA A 209 2.51 -15.54 -8.56
N THR A 210 1.79 -14.52 -8.99
CA THR A 210 1.74 -14.05 -10.39
C THR A 210 1.30 -12.59 -10.43
N PHE A 211 2.21 -11.69 -10.80
CA PHE A 211 1.88 -10.29 -11.02
C PHE A 211 2.78 -9.67 -12.08
N SER A 212 2.27 -8.64 -12.75
CA SER A 212 3.05 -7.87 -13.72
C SER A 212 3.02 -6.37 -13.42
N ILE A 213 4.09 -5.69 -13.80
CA ILE A 213 4.29 -4.26 -13.60
C ILE A 213 5.18 -3.70 -14.71
N MET A 214 4.99 -2.44 -15.10
CA MET A 214 5.93 -1.77 -16.00
C MET A 214 7.33 -1.73 -15.38
N ASN A 215 8.36 -2.04 -16.18
CA ASN A 215 9.74 -2.04 -15.72
C ASN A 215 10.18 -0.66 -15.17
N SER A 216 9.69 0.42 -15.77
CA SER A 216 9.91 1.77 -15.27
C SER A 216 9.38 1.98 -13.84
N GLN A 217 8.21 1.43 -13.53
CA GLN A 217 7.61 1.50 -12.19
C GLN A 217 8.33 0.59 -11.19
N TRP A 218 8.73 -0.61 -11.63
CA TRP A 218 9.55 -1.52 -10.80
C TRP A 218 10.85 -0.84 -10.35
N ARG A 219 11.53 -0.16 -11.28
CA ARG A 219 12.75 0.59 -10.97
C ARG A 219 12.50 1.76 -10.01
N LYS A 220 11.41 2.51 -10.19
CA LYS A 220 11.04 3.60 -9.28
C LYS A 220 10.73 3.09 -7.87
N LEU A 221 10.11 1.92 -7.75
CA LEU A 221 9.86 1.26 -6.47
C LEU A 221 11.14 0.72 -5.80
N GLY A 222 12.23 0.54 -6.55
CA GLY A 222 13.46 -0.06 -6.05
C GLY A 222 13.43 -1.58 -5.90
N GLY A 223 12.46 -2.26 -6.54
CA GLY A 223 12.30 -3.71 -6.47
C GLY A 223 11.71 -4.21 -5.15
N TYR A 224 11.92 -5.47 -4.83
CA TYR A 224 11.58 -6.03 -3.53
C TYR A 224 12.47 -5.45 -2.41
N ASN A 225 11.91 -5.32 -1.22
CA ASN A 225 12.67 -4.96 -0.03
C ASN A 225 13.59 -6.12 0.38
N ARG A 226 14.91 -5.90 0.28
CA ARG A 226 15.93 -6.92 0.56
C ARG A 226 16.05 -7.31 2.04
N GLU A 227 15.47 -6.55 2.94
CA GLU A 227 15.42 -6.89 4.37
C GLU A 227 14.38 -7.99 4.68
N LEU A 228 13.53 -8.32 3.69
CA LEU A 228 12.46 -9.31 3.85
C LEU A 228 12.80 -10.59 3.10
N ILE A 229 12.77 -11.72 3.81
CA ILE A 229 12.92 -13.06 3.24
C ILE A 229 11.57 -13.62 2.82
N THR A 230 10.53 -13.31 3.60
CA THR A 230 9.13 -13.65 3.35
C THR A 230 8.25 -12.45 3.68
N GLY A 231 7.05 -12.35 3.07
CA GLY A 231 6.18 -11.19 3.20
C GLY A 231 6.59 -10.00 2.32
N GLU A 232 7.56 -10.21 1.44
CA GLU A 232 8.06 -9.24 0.47
C GLU A 232 6.97 -8.74 -0.46
N ASP A 233 6.01 -9.59 -0.79
CA ASP A 233 4.84 -9.26 -1.60
C ASP A 233 3.87 -8.31 -0.87
N THR A 234 3.63 -8.55 0.40
CA THR A 234 2.77 -7.70 1.24
C THR A 234 3.38 -6.29 1.40
N GLU A 235 4.70 -6.21 1.60
CA GLU A 235 5.41 -4.94 1.69
C GLU A 235 5.44 -4.21 0.34
N LEU A 236 5.70 -4.94 -0.75
CA LEU A 236 5.64 -4.38 -2.11
C LEU A 236 4.24 -3.86 -2.43
N GLY A 237 3.19 -4.61 -2.06
CA GLY A 237 1.80 -4.18 -2.19
C GLY A 237 1.52 -2.87 -1.44
N TRP A 238 2.12 -2.68 -0.26
CA TRP A 238 2.04 -1.43 0.48
C TRP A 238 2.72 -0.27 -0.26
N ARG A 239 3.95 -0.48 -0.79
CA ARG A 239 4.65 0.55 -1.58
C ARG A 239 3.91 0.88 -2.88
N ILE A 240 3.41 -0.12 -3.60
CA ILE A 240 2.58 0.08 -4.79
C ILE A 240 1.39 0.96 -4.45
N PHE A 241 0.67 0.66 -3.36
CA PHE A 241 -0.49 1.43 -2.93
C PHE A 241 -0.12 2.88 -2.57
N THR A 242 0.94 3.07 -1.79
CA THR A 242 1.34 4.41 -1.30
C THR A 242 2.02 5.28 -2.35
N THR A 243 2.60 4.68 -3.39
CA THR A 243 3.15 5.42 -4.54
C THR A 243 2.11 5.79 -5.59
N GLY A 244 0.83 5.48 -5.35
CA GLY A 244 -0.27 5.85 -6.21
C GLY A 244 -0.50 4.93 -7.40
N LEU A 245 0.23 3.82 -7.51
CA LEU A 245 -0.04 2.80 -8.53
C LEU A 245 -1.35 2.07 -8.24
N ARG A 246 -1.96 1.53 -9.28
CA ARG A 246 -3.23 0.82 -9.21
C ARG A 246 -3.01 -0.68 -9.23
N THR A 247 -3.34 -1.36 -8.13
CA THR A 247 -3.38 -2.82 -8.12
C THR A 247 -4.67 -3.31 -8.76
N VAL A 248 -4.56 -4.14 -9.78
CA VAL A 248 -5.69 -4.70 -10.52
C VAL A 248 -5.70 -6.22 -10.40
N PRO A 249 -6.66 -6.82 -9.69
CA PRO A 249 -6.89 -8.26 -9.76
C PRO A 249 -7.60 -8.58 -11.08
N GLU A 250 -6.88 -9.24 -11.99
CA GLU A 250 -7.40 -9.59 -13.31
C GLU A 250 -8.05 -10.98 -13.26
N ARG A 251 -9.38 -10.99 -13.24
CA ARG A 251 -10.15 -12.23 -13.10
C ARG A 251 -10.05 -13.16 -14.32
N GLY A 252 -9.77 -12.62 -15.50
CA GLY A 252 -9.55 -13.42 -16.70
C GLY A 252 -8.18 -14.09 -16.79
N ALA A 253 -7.22 -13.71 -15.93
CA ALA A 253 -5.89 -14.29 -15.90
C ALA A 253 -5.85 -15.49 -14.95
N HIS A 254 -6.48 -16.61 -15.33
CA HIS A 254 -6.54 -17.80 -14.48
C HIS A 254 -5.22 -18.57 -14.44
N SER A 255 -4.93 -19.14 -13.27
CA SER A 255 -3.75 -19.98 -13.04
C SER A 255 -3.95 -20.91 -11.85
N TRP A 256 -3.10 -21.96 -11.77
CA TRP A 256 -3.08 -22.94 -10.70
C TRP A 256 -1.73 -22.95 -10.02
N HIS A 257 -1.77 -22.91 -8.69
CA HIS A 257 -0.60 -23.06 -7.83
C HIS A 257 -0.52 -24.53 -7.38
N LEU A 258 0.58 -25.20 -7.70
CA LEU A 258 0.78 -26.63 -7.46
C LEU A 258 1.20 -26.92 -6.01
N GLY A 259 0.24 -27.33 -5.20
CA GLY A 259 0.43 -27.65 -3.79
C GLY A 259 0.18 -26.46 -2.85
N PHE A 260 0.31 -26.73 -1.56
CA PHE A 260 0.03 -25.77 -0.50
C PHE A 260 1.08 -24.68 -0.39
N SER A 261 0.65 -23.47 -0.04
CA SER A 261 1.53 -22.40 0.39
C SER A 261 2.31 -22.79 1.66
N THR A 262 3.60 -22.52 1.66
CA THR A 262 4.47 -22.69 2.84
C THR A 262 3.98 -21.85 4.03
N VAL A 263 3.39 -20.69 3.74
CA VAL A 263 2.84 -19.75 4.75
C VAL A 263 1.66 -20.39 5.49
N GLU A 264 0.77 -21.09 4.78
CA GLU A 264 -0.39 -21.72 5.43
C GLU A 264 -0.02 -22.90 6.30
N LYS A 265 0.99 -23.69 5.88
CA LYS A 265 1.50 -24.82 6.64
C LYS A 265 2.20 -24.41 7.94
N ASN A 266 2.86 -23.23 7.97
CA ASN A 266 3.73 -22.79 9.05
C ASN A 266 3.33 -21.40 9.60
N LYS A 267 2.06 -21.11 9.66
CA LYS A 267 1.51 -19.77 9.90
C LYS A 267 2.10 -19.07 11.12
N GLU A 268 2.19 -19.72 12.27
CA GLU A 268 2.72 -19.13 13.50
C GLU A 268 4.20 -18.77 13.39
N LEU A 269 5.01 -19.66 12.84
CA LEU A 269 6.45 -19.43 12.63
C LEU A 269 6.69 -18.29 11.64
N ILE A 270 5.91 -18.26 10.55
CA ILE A 270 5.99 -17.22 9.54
C ILE A 270 5.56 -15.87 10.12
N HIS A 271 4.48 -15.80 10.90
CA HIS A 271 4.06 -14.57 11.57
C HIS A 271 5.11 -14.09 12.59
N ARG A 272 5.67 -15.01 13.38
CA ARG A 272 6.74 -14.67 14.33
C ARG A 272 7.94 -14.03 13.62
N HIS A 273 8.27 -14.50 12.43
CA HIS A 273 9.37 -13.97 11.62
C HIS A 273 8.98 -12.65 10.92
N ASN A 274 7.83 -12.61 10.26
CA ASN A 274 7.43 -11.51 9.39
C ASN A 274 6.91 -10.29 10.15
N ASP A 275 6.13 -10.48 11.22
CA ASP A 275 5.45 -9.37 11.91
C ASP A 275 6.40 -8.27 12.36
N PRO A 276 7.56 -8.57 13.01
CA PRO A 276 8.51 -7.54 13.41
C PRO A 276 9.12 -6.78 12.23
N ALA A 277 9.44 -7.49 11.15
CA ALA A 277 10.06 -6.90 9.97
C ALA A 277 9.05 -6.05 9.18
N LEU A 278 7.87 -6.60 8.87
CA LEU A 278 6.82 -5.87 8.15
C LEU A 278 6.31 -4.65 8.91
N ALA A 279 6.26 -4.72 10.25
CA ALA A 279 5.85 -3.59 11.08
C ALA A 279 6.78 -2.37 10.92
N GLN A 280 8.05 -2.56 10.54
CA GLN A 280 8.94 -1.43 10.26
C GLN A 280 8.49 -0.61 9.05
N PHE A 281 7.87 -1.26 8.05
CA PHE A 281 7.58 -0.65 6.75
C PHE A 281 6.10 -0.35 6.53
N ILE A 282 5.19 -1.03 7.27
CA ILE A 282 3.74 -0.93 7.04
C ILE A 282 3.03 -0.33 8.26
N PRO A 283 2.71 0.98 8.25
CA PRO A 283 2.00 1.66 9.34
C PRO A 283 0.65 1.02 9.69
N GLU A 284 -0.04 0.44 8.71
CA GLU A 284 -1.37 -0.19 8.88
C GLU A 284 -1.36 -1.54 9.61
N MET A 285 -0.20 -2.02 10.04
CA MET A 285 -0.09 -3.19 10.91
C MET A 285 -0.36 -2.84 12.39
N HIS A 286 -1.47 -2.13 12.64
CA HIS A 286 -1.82 -1.63 13.98
C HIS A 286 -1.84 -2.69 15.08
N SER A 287 -2.31 -3.91 14.77
CA SER A 287 -2.36 -5.02 15.75
C SER A 287 -0.97 -5.50 16.19
N VAL A 288 0.04 -5.29 15.36
CA VAL A 288 1.44 -5.63 15.65
C VAL A 288 2.13 -4.44 16.30
N ARG A 289 2.09 -3.26 15.65
CA ARG A 289 2.73 -2.03 16.13
C ARG A 289 2.25 -1.61 17.51
N SER A 290 0.94 -1.75 17.82
CA SER A 290 0.37 -1.36 19.12
C SER A 290 0.89 -2.14 20.32
N ARG A 291 1.64 -3.22 20.11
CA ARG A 291 2.30 -3.98 21.16
C ARG A 291 3.54 -3.27 21.70
N HIS A 292 4.09 -2.34 20.93
CA HIS A 292 5.35 -1.66 21.21
C HIS A 292 5.27 -0.18 20.84
N ASN A 293 6.02 0.66 21.56
CA ASN A 293 6.22 2.08 21.25
C ASN A 293 7.63 2.28 20.69
N PHE A 294 7.85 1.82 19.47
CA PHE A 294 9.11 1.99 18.76
C PHE A 294 9.02 3.12 17.73
N ASP A 295 10.16 3.66 17.37
CA ASP A 295 10.31 4.45 16.17
C ASP A 295 10.39 3.52 14.97
N TRP A 296 9.45 3.69 14.04
CA TRP A 296 9.29 2.81 12.89
C TRP A 296 9.98 3.41 11.66
N LYS A 297 10.63 2.60 10.82
CA LYS A 297 11.27 3.07 9.58
C LYS A 297 10.31 3.86 8.69
N VAL A 298 9.05 3.43 8.60
CA VAL A 298 8.00 4.19 7.92
C VAL A 298 7.04 4.74 8.98
N PRO A 299 6.98 6.06 9.18
CA PRO A 299 6.09 6.66 10.17
C PRO A 299 4.62 6.59 9.75
N THR A 300 3.73 6.64 10.73
CA THR A 300 2.28 6.75 10.50
C THR A 300 1.93 8.12 9.96
N TYR A 301 2.62 9.15 10.44
CA TYR A 301 2.37 10.54 10.07
C TYR A 301 3.66 11.25 9.68
N LYS A 302 3.61 12.04 8.59
CA LYS A 302 4.55 13.13 8.32
C LYS A 302 3.82 14.44 8.55
N VAL A 303 4.33 15.23 9.47
CA VAL A 303 3.66 16.42 10.00
C VAL A 303 4.43 17.67 9.61
N TYR A 304 3.79 18.59 8.94
CA TYR A 304 4.33 19.87 8.51
C TYR A 304 3.72 20.96 9.38
N VAL A 305 4.55 21.76 10.03
CA VAL A 305 4.11 22.75 11.01
C VAL A 305 4.60 24.12 10.62
N ASP A 306 3.68 25.10 10.49
CA ASP A 306 4.09 26.49 10.48
C ASP A 306 4.50 26.90 11.90
N ALA A 307 5.80 26.94 12.13
CA ALA A 307 6.36 27.19 13.47
C ALA A 307 6.38 28.67 13.86
N ARG A 308 6.03 29.60 12.98
CA ARG A 308 6.20 31.05 13.22
C ARG A 308 5.43 31.59 14.43
N LYS A 309 4.31 30.93 14.77
CA LYS A 309 3.47 31.27 15.93
C LYS A 309 3.29 30.08 16.87
N MET A 310 4.29 29.19 16.94
CA MET A 310 4.26 27.99 17.76
C MET A 310 5.15 28.17 18.99
N THR A 311 4.67 27.70 20.13
CA THR A 311 5.51 27.51 21.34
C THR A 311 5.98 26.06 21.42
N LEU A 312 7.08 25.80 22.13
CA LEU A 312 7.58 24.44 22.34
C LEU A 312 6.53 23.55 23.04
N SER A 313 5.89 24.08 24.09
CA SER A 313 4.85 23.34 24.83
C SER A 313 3.63 23.01 23.93
N GLY A 314 3.24 23.93 23.06
CA GLY A 314 2.20 23.71 22.07
C GLY A 314 2.56 22.60 21.10
N LEU A 315 3.77 22.62 20.54
CA LEU A 315 4.27 21.58 19.62
C LEU A 315 4.30 20.21 20.27
N LEU A 316 4.83 20.11 21.50
CA LEU A 316 4.91 18.85 22.25
C LEU A 316 3.51 18.30 22.58
N SER A 317 2.55 19.17 22.90
CA SER A 317 1.15 18.78 23.11
C SER A 317 0.54 18.17 21.83
N ARG A 318 0.79 18.79 20.66
CA ARG A 318 0.34 18.25 19.36
C ARG A 318 0.97 16.91 19.02
N ARG A 319 2.26 16.75 19.35
CA ARG A 319 2.95 15.48 19.23
C ARG A 319 2.27 14.39 20.08
N GLN A 320 2.00 14.70 21.35
CA GLN A 320 1.32 13.76 22.26
C GLN A 320 -0.08 13.37 21.76
N GLU A 321 -0.84 14.31 21.24
CA GLU A 321 -2.16 14.05 20.66
C GLU A 321 -2.10 13.04 19.51
N LEU A 322 -1.18 13.20 18.56
CA LEU A 322 -1.01 12.30 17.43
C LEU A 322 -0.47 10.92 17.86
N LEU A 323 0.39 10.87 18.86
CA LEU A 323 1.02 9.65 19.35
C LEU A 323 0.24 8.96 20.49
N ALA A 324 -0.96 9.44 20.84
CA ALA A 324 -1.78 8.87 21.90
C ALA A 324 -2.22 7.41 21.66
N ILE A 325 -2.11 6.91 20.43
CA ILE A 325 -2.36 5.52 20.09
C ILE A 325 -1.02 4.78 20.03
N ASN A 326 -0.88 3.73 20.84
CA ASN A 326 0.30 2.87 20.78
C ASN A 326 0.57 2.36 19.36
N GLY A 327 1.85 2.37 18.96
CA GLY A 327 2.30 1.91 17.66
C GLY A 327 2.21 2.94 16.54
N THR A 328 1.74 4.17 16.82
CA THR A 328 1.87 5.29 15.90
C THR A 328 3.23 5.97 16.04
N SER A 329 3.73 6.53 14.95
CA SER A 329 4.96 7.35 14.94
C SER A 329 4.79 8.52 14.00
N ALA A 330 5.52 9.60 14.23
CA ALA A 330 5.44 10.81 13.43
C ALA A 330 6.81 11.45 13.23
N LEU A 331 7.05 11.96 12.03
CA LEU A 331 8.17 12.84 11.71
C LEU A 331 7.62 14.25 11.48
N PHE A 332 8.27 15.24 12.08
CA PHE A 332 7.86 16.63 12.06
C PHE A 332 8.80 17.47 11.19
N THR A 333 8.24 18.20 10.25
CA THR A 333 8.93 19.24 9.46
C THR A 333 8.48 20.60 9.94
N LEU A 334 9.37 21.31 10.62
CA LEU A 334 9.11 22.63 11.18
C LEU A 334 9.49 23.70 10.16
N ILE A 335 8.48 24.42 9.66
CA ILE A 335 8.63 25.46 8.65
C ILE A 335 8.72 26.82 9.34
N GLY A 336 9.82 27.52 9.17
CA GLY A 336 10.01 28.79 9.83
C GLY A 336 11.22 29.59 9.32
N PRO A 337 11.38 30.85 9.75
CA PRO A 337 12.47 31.73 9.34
C PRO A 337 13.72 31.49 10.21
N TRP A 338 14.27 30.28 10.16
CA TRP A 338 15.37 29.82 11.04
C TRP A 338 16.66 30.65 10.87
N LYS A 339 16.86 31.29 9.73
CA LYS A 339 18.02 32.19 9.50
C LYS A 339 18.00 33.39 10.43
N LEU A 340 16.82 33.87 10.86
CA LEU A 340 16.69 34.99 11.79
C LEU A 340 17.35 34.67 13.16
N LEU A 341 17.42 33.40 13.53
CA LEU A 341 18.06 32.97 14.78
C LEU A 341 19.57 33.19 14.82
N ARG A 342 20.20 33.46 13.69
CA ARG A 342 21.62 33.79 13.58
C ARG A 342 21.90 35.25 13.90
N ASN A 343 20.90 36.11 13.91
CA ASN A 343 21.05 37.52 14.23
C ASN A 343 21.39 37.72 15.69
N ARG A 344 22.11 38.81 15.99
CA ARG A 344 22.40 39.19 17.36
C ARG A 344 21.09 39.45 18.14
N TYR A 345 21.01 38.93 19.36
CA TYR A 345 19.85 39.06 20.22
C TYR A 345 20.25 39.25 21.67
N SER A 346 19.34 39.73 22.51
CA SER A 346 19.44 39.72 23.97
C SER A 346 18.49 38.65 24.51
N PRO A 347 18.91 37.75 25.39
CA PRO A 347 18.03 36.75 25.99
C PRO A 347 16.81 37.34 26.72
N THR A 348 16.93 38.59 27.20
CA THR A 348 15.85 39.28 27.91
C THR A 348 14.91 40.05 26.95
N ALA A 349 15.23 40.17 25.66
CA ALA A 349 14.48 40.94 24.69
C ALA A 349 14.52 40.24 23.30
N ASP A 350 14.46 38.93 23.27
CA ASP A 350 14.46 38.15 22.00
C ASP A 350 13.06 38.08 21.42
N VAL A 351 12.85 38.77 20.30
CA VAL A 351 11.59 38.75 19.56
C VAL A 351 11.31 37.40 18.88
N HIS A 352 12.30 36.51 18.84
CA HIS A 352 12.21 35.16 18.28
C HIS A 352 12.40 34.08 19.34
N ALA A 353 12.11 34.39 20.61
CA ALA A 353 12.36 33.49 21.74
C ALA A 353 11.72 32.11 21.55
N ASP A 354 10.46 32.02 21.16
CA ASP A 354 9.74 30.75 20.92
C ASP A 354 10.40 29.92 19.83
N LEU A 355 10.75 30.55 18.70
CA LEU A 355 11.44 29.85 17.60
C LEU A 355 12.82 29.35 18.04
N ARG A 356 13.54 30.15 18.81
CA ARG A 356 14.87 29.78 19.32
C ARG A 356 14.78 28.65 20.32
N GLU A 357 13.79 28.67 21.20
CA GLU A 357 13.52 27.60 22.14
C GLU A 357 13.24 26.28 21.39
N ILE A 358 12.30 26.28 20.46
CA ILE A 358 11.97 25.12 19.61
C ILE A 358 13.24 24.58 18.92
N HIS A 359 13.98 25.45 18.23
CA HIS A 359 15.17 25.03 17.51
C HIS A 359 16.25 24.47 18.45
N SER A 360 16.48 25.10 19.60
CA SER A 360 17.52 24.69 20.53
C SER A 360 17.26 23.33 21.15
N TRP A 361 16.00 23.03 21.50
CA TRP A 361 15.62 21.75 22.07
C TRP A 361 15.55 20.62 21.04
N LEU A 362 15.12 20.91 19.81
CA LEU A 362 14.74 19.85 18.87
C LEU A 362 15.74 19.62 17.74
N LYS A 363 16.77 20.48 17.58
CA LYS A 363 17.77 20.36 16.49
C LYS A 363 18.60 19.07 16.51
N GLY A 364 18.63 18.35 17.64
CA GLY A 364 19.34 17.07 17.79
C GLY A 364 18.44 15.84 17.79
N ASP A 365 17.11 16.03 17.68
CA ASP A 365 16.14 14.92 17.63
C ASP A 365 15.83 14.62 16.15
N GLU A 366 16.15 13.41 15.70
CA GLU A 366 15.94 12.95 14.32
C GLU A 366 14.46 12.93 13.88
N SER A 367 13.54 12.99 14.85
CA SER A 367 12.09 13.11 14.56
C SER A 367 11.70 14.48 14.02
N TYR A 368 12.62 15.47 14.06
CA TYR A 368 12.36 16.84 13.60
C TYR A 368 13.33 17.27 12.52
N THR A 369 12.78 17.90 11.49
CA THR A 369 13.52 18.58 10.44
C THR A 369 13.09 20.04 10.34
N PHE A 370 13.99 20.91 9.89
CA PHE A 370 13.77 22.35 9.84
C PHE A 370 13.84 22.83 8.41
N VAL A 371 12.77 23.45 7.94
CA VAL A 371 12.68 24.02 6.58
C VAL A 371 12.65 25.55 6.67
N GLU A 372 13.61 26.18 6.01
CA GLU A 372 13.72 27.63 5.95
C GLU A 372 12.64 28.23 5.06
N ILE A 373 12.00 29.29 5.56
CA ILE A 373 11.05 30.10 4.81
C ILE A 373 11.22 31.58 5.21
N ASP A 374 10.98 32.50 4.30
CA ASP A 374 10.89 33.92 4.64
C ASP A 374 9.71 34.16 5.58
N SER A 375 9.91 35.02 6.59
CA SER A 375 8.90 35.35 7.59
C SER A 375 7.60 35.92 7.01
N LYS A 376 7.68 36.59 5.85
CA LYS A 376 6.57 37.25 5.17
C LYS A 376 5.82 36.35 4.18
N VAL A 377 6.35 35.17 3.85
CA VAL A 377 5.71 34.26 2.89
C VAL A 377 4.44 33.67 3.50
N ASN A 378 3.32 33.80 2.79
CA ASN A 378 2.10 33.10 3.18
C ASN A 378 2.16 31.64 2.71
N LEU A 379 2.03 30.70 3.65
CA LEU A 379 1.96 29.29 3.33
C LEU A 379 0.59 28.95 2.75
N THR A 380 0.57 28.68 1.46
CA THR A 380 -0.60 28.13 0.76
C THR A 380 -0.54 26.60 0.77
N ILE A 381 -1.65 25.94 0.46
CA ILE A 381 -1.70 24.48 0.31
C ILE A 381 -0.69 24.03 -0.73
N ASP A 382 -0.61 24.68 -1.87
CA ASP A 382 0.33 24.36 -2.94
C ASP A 382 1.79 24.52 -2.50
N SER A 383 2.10 25.53 -1.68
CA SER A 383 3.44 25.70 -1.14
C SER A 383 3.81 24.59 -0.17
N VAL A 384 2.86 24.14 0.66
CA VAL A 384 3.07 23.01 1.57
C VAL A 384 3.20 21.70 0.78
N ILE A 385 2.35 21.45 -0.21
CA ILE A 385 2.43 20.26 -1.08
C ILE A 385 3.80 20.17 -1.74
N LYS A 386 4.37 21.27 -2.20
CA LYS A 386 5.73 21.30 -2.80
C LYS A 386 6.84 20.93 -1.83
N LEU A 387 6.64 21.08 -0.52
CA LEU A 387 7.60 20.64 0.49
C LEU A 387 7.49 19.15 0.81
N ILE A 388 6.37 18.51 0.47
CA ILE A 388 6.14 17.11 0.78
C ILE A 388 6.94 16.24 -0.18
N GLN A 389 7.79 15.40 0.40
CA GLN A 389 8.43 14.30 -0.31
C GLN A 389 7.61 13.03 -0.08
N PRO A 390 6.93 12.51 -1.12
CA PRO A 390 6.14 11.29 -1.03
C PRO A 390 6.99 10.11 -0.56
N SER A 391 6.39 9.26 0.26
CA SER A 391 7.00 8.06 0.81
C SER A 391 5.91 7.04 1.10
N ALA A 392 6.26 5.90 1.68
CA ALA A 392 5.29 4.90 2.11
C ALA A 392 4.42 5.31 3.31
N THR A 393 4.47 6.57 3.74
CA THR A 393 3.64 7.14 4.82
C THR A 393 2.20 7.36 4.34
N PRO A 394 1.18 6.89 5.06
CA PRO A 394 -0.21 7.01 4.63
C PRO A 394 -0.82 8.40 4.80
N HIS A 395 -0.34 9.22 5.74
CA HIS A 395 -0.95 10.52 6.04
C HIS A 395 0.09 11.62 6.19
N TYR A 396 -0.13 12.72 5.45
CA TYR A 396 0.62 13.97 5.54
C TYR A 396 -0.29 15.01 6.19
N ILE A 397 0.13 15.57 7.33
CA ILE A 397 -0.63 16.51 8.12
C ILE A 397 0.05 17.88 8.05
N PHE A 398 -0.70 18.93 7.83
CA PHE A 398 -0.24 20.31 8.01
C PHE A 398 -1.11 21.00 9.05
N PHE A 399 -0.51 21.85 9.87
CA PHE A 399 -1.24 22.80 10.69
C PHE A 399 -0.44 24.09 10.95
N GLU A 400 -1.19 25.19 11.09
CA GLU A 400 -0.65 26.46 11.54
C GLU A 400 -0.49 26.45 13.06
N GLY A 401 0.59 27.04 13.57
CA GLY A 401 1.00 26.91 14.97
C GLY A 401 -0.04 27.35 16.01
N THR A 402 -0.94 28.24 15.63
CA THR A 402 -2.05 28.72 16.49
C THR A 402 -3.32 27.88 16.40
N SER A 403 -3.40 26.92 15.46
CA SER A 403 -4.58 26.07 15.26
C SER A 403 -4.86 25.19 16.48
N LYS A 404 -6.10 25.14 16.92
CA LYS A 404 -6.60 24.28 18.01
C LYS A 404 -7.37 23.06 17.52
N ILE A 405 -7.35 22.79 16.23
CA ILE A 405 -8.04 21.67 15.60
C ILE A 405 -7.46 20.36 16.09
N ASP A 406 -8.29 19.42 16.53
CA ASP A 406 -7.89 18.07 16.94
C ASP A 406 -7.34 17.29 15.73
N LEU A 407 -6.01 17.14 15.67
CA LEU A 407 -5.30 16.54 14.53
C LEU A 407 -5.59 15.04 14.40
N LYS A 408 -5.67 14.33 15.53
CA LYS A 408 -5.99 12.90 15.51
C LYS A 408 -7.39 12.69 14.94
N HIS A 409 -8.33 13.50 15.39
CA HIS A 409 -9.70 13.40 14.91
C HIS A 409 -9.81 13.80 13.44
N LEU A 410 -9.03 14.79 13.00
CA LEU A 410 -8.93 15.18 11.58
C LEU A 410 -8.52 13.99 10.71
N VAL A 411 -7.51 13.21 11.11
CA VAL A 411 -7.08 11.99 10.41
C VAL A 411 -8.18 10.92 10.45
N ASP A 412 -8.74 10.63 11.63
CA ASP A 412 -9.83 9.64 11.78
C ASP A 412 -11.03 9.98 10.89
N PHE A 413 -11.35 11.26 10.78
CA PHE A 413 -12.46 11.73 9.96
C PHE A 413 -12.13 11.63 8.46
N GLN A 414 -10.93 12.03 8.03
CA GLN A 414 -10.45 11.86 6.66
C GLN A 414 -10.54 10.39 6.22
N ILE A 415 -10.04 9.45 7.04
CA ILE A 415 -10.11 8.01 6.77
C ILE A 415 -11.57 7.57 6.62
N SER A 416 -12.47 8.04 7.49
CA SER A 416 -13.88 7.65 7.47
C SER A 416 -14.64 8.14 6.25
N GLN A 417 -14.31 9.33 5.75
CA GLN A 417 -14.92 9.95 4.57
C GLN A 417 -14.20 9.54 3.28
N GLY A 418 -12.91 9.25 3.39
CA GLY A 418 -12.06 8.80 2.31
C GLY A 418 -11.75 9.85 1.26
N HIS A 419 -11.72 11.12 1.63
CA HIS A 419 -11.23 12.18 0.76
C HIS A 419 -9.71 12.11 0.60
N GLY A 420 -9.20 12.58 -0.53
CA GLY A 420 -7.77 12.72 -0.75
C GLY A 420 -7.15 13.82 0.10
N LEU A 421 -7.91 14.91 0.32
CA LEU A 421 -7.56 15.98 1.24
C LEU A 421 -8.78 16.38 2.07
N LEU A 422 -8.58 16.49 3.37
CA LEU A 422 -9.55 17.05 4.30
C LEU A 422 -8.91 18.21 5.06
N GLY A 423 -9.52 19.39 4.98
CA GLY A 423 -9.07 20.58 5.68
C GLY A 423 -10.13 21.12 6.63
N VAL A 424 -9.67 21.77 7.70
CA VAL A 424 -10.48 22.47 8.67
C VAL A 424 -9.92 23.88 8.85
N VAL A 425 -10.82 24.85 8.94
CA VAL A 425 -10.51 26.26 9.23
C VAL A 425 -11.17 26.62 10.56
N ASP A 426 -10.38 27.11 11.52
CA ASP A 426 -10.90 27.55 12.82
C ASP A 426 -11.47 28.98 12.76
N LYS A 427 -12.04 29.45 13.88
CA LYS A 427 -12.66 30.78 14.00
C LYS A 427 -11.67 31.94 13.83
N GLN A 428 -10.38 31.70 14.00
CA GLN A 428 -9.31 32.66 13.82
C GLN A 428 -8.64 32.54 12.44
N ASP A 429 -9.29 31.84 11.51
CA ASP A 429 -8.80 31.55 10.15
C ASP A 429 -7.49 30.73 10.09
N ASN A 430 -7.14 30.04 11.20
CA ASN A 430 -6.02 29.09 11.16
C ASN A 430 -6.47 27.80 10.51
N ARG A 431 -5.55 27.21 9.76
CA ARG A 431 -5.81 26.02 8.95
C ARG A 431 -5.09 24.80 9.49
N ALA A 432 -5.75 23.66 9.41
CA ALA A 432 -5.14 22.35 9.47
C ALA A 432 -5.73 21.48 8.38
N PHE A 433 -4.90 20.64 7.76
CA PHE A 433 -5.39 19.68 6.80
C PHE A 433 -4.59 18.38 6.85
N VAL A 434 -5.20 17.31 6.36
CA VAL A 434 -4.57 16.01 6.14
C VAL A 434 -4.73 15.62 4.69
N ILE A 435 -3.62 15.17 4.09
CA ILE A 435 -3.58 14.61 2.74
C ILE A 435 -3.33 13.10 2.86
N PHE A 436 -4.12 12.32 2.15
CA PHE A 436 -3.93 10.89 2.03
C PHE A 436 -2.75 10.60 1.10
N GLY A 437 -1.75 9.85 1.59
CA GLY A 437 -0.49 9.62 0.87
C GLY A 437 -0.67 9.04 -0.54
N PRO A 438 -1.47 7.97 -0.73
CA PRO A 438 -1.76 7.45 -2.06
C PRO A 438 -2.39 8.46 -3.02
N ALA A 439 -3.26 9.33 -2.51
CA ALA A 439 -3.89 10.39 -3.33
C ALA A 439 -2.86 11.43 -3.78
N LEU A 440 -1.99 11.86 -2.86
CA LEU A 440 -0.91 12.79 -3.17
C LEU A 440 0.06 12.21 -4.21
N SER A 441 0.53 10.99 -3.98
CA SER A 441 1.48 10.32 -4.88
C SER A 441 0.91 10.19 -6.29
N ARG A 442 -0.36 9.79 -6.39
CA ARG A 442 -1.03 9.64 -7.67
C ARG A 442 -1.24 10.98 -8.39
N ALA A 443 -1.60 12.02 -7.63
CA ALA A 443 -1.76 13.36 -8.18
C ALA A 443 -0.43 13.93 -8.72
N LEU A 444 0.67 13.66 -8.03
CA LEU A 444 2.02 14.02 -8.48
C LEU A 444 2.43 13.25 -9.73
N ASN A 445 2.13 11.95 -9.81
CA ASN A 445 2.42 11.13 -10.99
C ASN A 445 1.63 11.58 -12.23
N ALA A 446 0.44 12.12 -12.05
CA ALA A 446 -0.39 12.64 -13.14
C ALA A 446 0.19 13.95 -13.74
N GLY A 447 1.07 14.65 -13.01
CA GLY A 447 1.62 15.95 -13.44
C GLY A 447 0.61 17.09 -13.33
N GLY A 448 1.02 18.31 -13.70
CA GLY A 448 0.16 19.48 -13.65
C GLY A 448 -0.16 19.95 -12.23
N ASN A 449 -1.39 20.42 -12.00
CA ASN A 449 -1.83 20.94 -10.70
C ASN A 449 -2.21 19.80 -9.74
N VAL A 450 -1.40 19.60 -8.72
CA VAL A 450 -1.56 18.50 -7.74
C VAL A 450 -2.87 18.63 -6.96
N TYR A 451 -3.25 19.86 -6.55
CA TYR A 451 -4.49 20.10 -5.82
C TYR A 451 -5.72 19.74 -6.66
N GLU A 452 -5.75 20.14 -7.92
CA GLU A 452 -6.82 19.80 -8.86
C GLU A 452 -6.89 18.29 -9.09
N ASN A 453 -5.75 17.64 -9.30
CA ASN A 453 -5.67 16.19 -9.46
C ASN A 453 -6.20 15.42 -8.23
N ILE A 454 -5.88 15.88 -7.00
CA ILE A 454 -6.46 15.30 -5.78
C ILE A 454 -7.97 15.51 -5.76
N SER A 455 -8.44 16.71 -6.14
CA SER A 455 -9.87 17.04 -6.16
C SER A 455 -10.65 16.13 -7.10
N GLU A 456 -10.13 15.93 -8.30
CA GLU A 456 -10.79 15.12 -9.33
C GLU A 456 -10.77 13.62 -9.02
N GLN A 457 -9.64 13.11 -8.54
CA GLN A 457 -9.43 11.67 -8.38
C GLN A 457 -9.91 11.14 -7.02
N TRP A 458 -9.88 11.97 -5.96
CA TRP A 458 -10.13 11.53 -4.59
C TRP A 458 -11.13 12.40 -3.83
N GLY A 459 -11.37 13.60 -4.31
CA GLY A 459 -12.17 14.60 -3.64
C GLY A 459 -11.41 15.37 -2.55
N ILE A 460 -11.75 16.64 -2.44
CA ILE A 460 -11.27 17.54 -1.40
C ILE A 460 -12.47 18.05 -0.60
N ASN A 461 -12.33 18.14 0.71
CA ASN A 461 -13.36 18.72 1.57
C ASN A 461 -12.74 19.69 2.55
N TRP A 462 -13.34 20.89 2.64
CA TRP A 462 -13.03 21.90 3.64
C TRP A 462 -14.24 22.13 4.52
N ILE A 463 -14.06 22.12 5.83
CA ILE A 463 -15.12 22.32 6.81
C ILE A 463 -14.70 23.36 7.85
N THR A 464 -15.68 24.05 8.42
CA THR A 464 -15.43 24.94 9.57
C THR A 464 -15.24 24.14 10.84
N ASP A 465 -14.50 24.68 11.80
CA ASP A 465 -14.28 24.08 13.12
C ASP A 465 -15.61 23.76 13.84
N GLU A 466 -16.61 24.63 13.76
CA GLU A 466 -17.94 24.38 14.33
C GLU A 466 -18.58 23.12 13.76
N LYS A 467 -18.55 22.93 12.45
CA LYS A 467 -19.07 21.73 11.80
C LYS A 467 -18.24 20.51 12.16
N PHE A 468 -16.92 20.67 12.26
CA PHE A 468 -16.01 19.62 12.69
C PHE A 468 -16.30 19.18 14.12
N LEU A 469 -16.49 20.12 15.05
CA LEU A 469 -16.87 19.85 16.43
C LEU A 469 -18.26 19.20 16.53
N GLN A 470 -19.25 19.66 15.76
CA GLN A 470 -20.57 19.03 15.72
C GLN A 470 -20.53 17.57 15.24
N LEU A 471 -19.69 17.29 14.25
CA LEU A 471 -19.45 15.92 13.78
C LEU A 471 -18.72 15.06 14.83
N ASN A 472 -17.97 15.70 15.72
CA ASN A 472 -17.21 15.10 16.81
C ASN A 472 -17.97 14.97 18.10
N SER A 473 -18.80 15.91 18.47
CA SER A 473 -19.53 15.97 19.76
C SER A 473 -20.50 14.80 19.93
N GLY A 474 -20.17 13.67 19.31
CA GLY A 474 -21.13 12.76 19.17
C GLY A 474 -21.12 11.49 19.94
N ARG A 475 -22.11 11.30 20.62
CA ARG A 475 -22.83 10.04 20.75
C ARG A 475 -22.76 9.17 19.46
N ASN A 476 -22.62 9.78 18.28
CA ASN A 476 -22.57 9.13 16.96
C ASN A 476 -21.30 8.32 16.66
N SER A 477 -20.12 8.71 17.10
CA SER A 477 -18.88 7.96 16.78
C SER A 477 -18.79 6.65 17.59
N ARG A 478 -19.23 6.68 18.85
CA ARG A 478 -19.28 5.49 19.72
C ARG A 478 -20.38 4.51 19.26
N ILE A 479 -21.54 5.04 18.90
CA ILE A 479 -22.66 4.25 18.38
C ILE A 479 -22.32 3.67 17.01
N ARG A 480 -21.68 4.41 16.12
CA ARG A 480 -21.23 3.91 14.81
C ARG A 480 -20.10 2.87 14.90
N ARG A 481 -19.16 2.99 15.87
CA ARG A 481 -18.17 1.93 16.16
C ARG A 481 -18.83 0.67 16.71
N PHE A 482 -19.78 0.82 17.61
CA PHE A 482 -20.55 -0.28 18.16
C PHE A 482 -21.45 -0.92 17.10
N SER A 483 -22.14 -0.15 16.29
CA SER A 483 -22.95 -0.65 15.17
C SER A 483 -22.12 -1.35 14.10
N ARG A 484 -20.92 -0.84 13.77
CA ARG A 484 -19.97 -1.50 12.86
C ARG A 484 -19.43 -2.81 13.46
N PHE A 485 -19.13 -2.81 14.74
CA PHE A 485 -18.73 -4.03 15.45
C PHE A 485 -19.85 -5.08 15.41
N ILE A 486 -21.08 -4.70 15.74
CA ILE A 486 -22.25 -5.60 15.68
C ILE A 486 -22.48 -6.12 14.26
N LYS A 487 -22.45 -5.25 13.24
CA LYS A 487 -22.58 -5.66 11.83
C LYS A 487 -21.48 -6.61 11.38
N ARG A 488 -20.22 -6.38 11.81
CA ARG A 488 -19.08 -7.23 11.45
C ARG A 488 -19.12 -8.59 12.15
N GLU A 489 -19.38 -8.60 13.44
CA GLU A 489 -19.44 -9.84 14.23
C GLU A 489 -20.75 -10.60 13.97
N GLY A 490 -21.85 -9.90 13.72
CA GLY A 490 -23.13 -10.51 13.39
C GLY A 490 -23.10 -11.28 12.05
N LYS A 491 -22.31 -10.80 11.07
CA LYS A 491 -22.11 -11.53 9.80
C LYS A 491 -21.35 -12.86 9.96
N LYS A 492 -20.72 -13.10 11.10
CA LYS A 492 -19.95 -14.33 11.38
C LYS A 492 -20.79 -15.39 12.06
N ILE A 493 -22.06 -15.10 12.36
CA ILE A 493 -22.95 -16.01 13.10
C ILE A 493 -23.61 -16.96 12.11
N ASN A 494 -23.08 -18.18 12.02
CA ASN A 494 -23.63 -19.25 11.20
C ASN A 494 -24.10 -20.47 12.03
N SER A 495 -24.08 -20.37 13.37
CA SER A 495 -24.53 -21.43 14.27
C SER A 495 -25.01 -20.87 15.61
N PRO A 496 -25.88 -21.59 16.35
CA PRO A 496 -26.36 -21.21 17.70
C PRO A 496 -25.20 -20.96 18.69
N LEU A 497 -24.14 -21.73 18.62
CA LEU A 497 -22.96 -21.57 19.49
C LEU A 497 -22.23 -20.25 19.22
N GLN A 498 -22.10 -19.85 17.97
CA GLN A 498 -21.51 -18.56 17.58
C GLN A 498 -22.37 -17.38 18.02
N LEU A 499 -23.68 -17.55 18.08
CA LEU A 499 -24.61 -16.54 18.61
C LEU A 499 -24.38 -16.32 20.12
N VAL A 500 -24.22 -17.39 20.90
CA VAL A 500 -23.89 -17.31 22.34
C VAL A 500 -22.55 -16.61 22.56
N ILE A 501 -21.51 -16.97 21.82
CA ILE A 501 -20.18 -16.33 21.88
C ILE A 501 -20.25 -14.84 21.51
N PHE A 502 -21.08 -14.48 20.55
CA PHE A 502 -21.32 -13.10 20.15
C PHE A 502 -21.95 -12.28 21.29
N PHE A 503 -23.01 -12.80 21.94
CA PHE A 503 -23.63 -12.13 23.09
C PHE A 503 -22.69 -12.02 24.29
N GLN A 504 -21.86 -13.03 24.55
CA GLN A 504 -20.84 -12.97 25.62
C GLN A 504 -19.78 -11.89 25.32
N LYS A 505 -19.34 -11.73 24.07
CA LYS A 505 -18.42 -10.65 23.66
C LYS A 505 -19.05 -9.26 23.85
N ILE A 506 -20.31 -9.10 23.50
CA ILE A 506 -21.07 -7.84 23.70
C ILE A 506 -21.20 -7.55 25.20
N GLY A 507 -21.60 -8.53 26.01
CA GLY A 507 -21.71 -8.39 27.47
C GLY A 507 -20.40 -7.97 28.14
N LYS A 508 -19.28 -8.60 27.78
CA LYS A 508 -17.93 -8.21 28.27
C LYS A 508 -17.52 -6.80 27.85
N LEU A 509 -17.91 -6.35 26.66
CA LEU A 509 -17.64 -4.99 26.18
C LEU A 509 -18.46 -3.94 26.95
N ILE A 510 -19.71 -4.24 27.27
CA ILE A 510 -20.59 -3.39 28.07
C ILE A 510 -20.09 -3.32 29.53
N LEU A 511 -19.75 -4.46 30.12
CA LEU A 511 -19.25 -4.54 31.51
C LEU A 511 -17.92 -3.76 31.69
N ARG A 512 -16.96 -3.91 30.75
CA ARG A 512 -15.71 -3.14 30.76
C ARG A 512 -15.93 -1.63 30.63
N LYS A 513 -17.04 -1.21 30.06
CA LYS A 513 -17.40 0.20 29.91
C LYS A 513 -18.07 0.76 31.17
N VAL A 514 -18.89 -0.03 31.85
CA VAL A 514 -19.52 0.34 33.12
C VAL A 514 -18.47 0.47 34.23
N LEU A 515 -17.49 -0.46 34.28
CA LEU A 515 -16.41 -0.45 35.27
C LEU A 515 -15.31 0.60 35.04
N ARG A 516 -15.29 1.28 33.88
CA ARG A 516 -14.36 2.39 33.61
C ARG A 516 -14.96 3.79 33.80
N ASN A 517 -16.25 3.88 33.98
CA ASN A 517 -16.97 5.14 34.17
C ASN A 517 -17.62 5.27 35.56
N GLY A 518 -17.36 4.36 36.48
CA GLY A 518 -17.53 4.44 37.92
C GLY A 518 -16.16 4.46 38.59
#